data_1517b1ad61814b761586d34ce03a7a3e
#
_entry.id   1517b1ad61814b761586d34ce03a7a3e
#
_cell.length_a   1.000
_cell.length_b   1.000
_cell.length_c   1.000
_cell.angle_alpha   90.00
_cell.angle_beta   90.00
_cell.angle_gamma   90.00
#
_symmetry.space_group_name_H-M   'P 1'
#
loop_
_entity.id
_entity.type
_entity.pdbx_description
1 polymer ?
#
loop_
_entity_poly.entity_id
_entity_poly.type
_entity_poly.pdbx_seq_one_letter_code
_entity_poly.pdbx_strand_id
1 'polypeptide(L)'
;MTTSSRLSRILWFAFAVLVLAGTAAWGYRVATLPSFEDQRNVVPLSTVWGMHACLVAVIAGLAGVAMPLGRILGRRRCLTALGLAVAGYLACGLAPGITRIFFDEHIYAQIGQTITHTGRAESANYARVEYGQFEMYSANINKQPNGLPYLLSWIYRIAGVSDASSHFLNRALVGLAAAALYLGLALVPWKLPAGAGLAAALLFIFTPLVLWWGHTVAVEPPAAATVAFAFLAVCAHARLRDPETAQGLPASGLLLAGATAFAVYFRPESLLVFPLVAVVLWSTDDRFIEDLSAWGALALATALAAPNLLHLWSVRDESWGARDGRRFAFDFVEKNLQSNGGYFFDSHWFPIAGTVLAVVGALWLLGRNRTAGVALATWFAMAWGIFILFYAGGYFFGASSRYGVVSCAPVAIFMGIGVAALFGLLRRVPVLAGGLAACALINWAAAMHYVPTMSREAVEAQADVDFIARVAPTLTEGSVVLSPDPCIWLLKGINSSQIFTLDEMVHTQMKELANQFPGGVYLHWSFWHNAEPTMAAESAKLLVETNAIPIARVQCQAYKLGLFRIDTPEALARFGGKEPAPPYHDTDLDKMLARARAAQVPAKPAPAK
;
A
#
# COMPACT_ATOMS: atom_id res chain seq x y z
N MET A 1 42.93 11.38 -7.59
CA MET A 1 42.24 11.21 -6.29
C MET A 1 43.25 11.48 -5.18
N THR A 2 42.91 12.36 -4.26
CA THR A 2 43.76 12.59 -3.07
C THR A 2 43.68 11.36 -2.14
N THR A 3 44.77 11.05 -1.43
CA THR A 3 44.81 9.96 -0.45
C THR A 3 43.69 10.04 0.60
N SER A 4 43.30 11.25 0.99
CA SER A 4 42.18 11.52 1.91
C SER A 4 40.83 11.03 1.38
N SER A 5 40.53 11.19 0.07
CA SER A 5 39.25 10.75 -0.51
C SER A 5 39.13 9.21 -0.61
N ARG A 6 40.26 8.52 -0.84
CA ARG A 6 40.32 7.06 -0.87
C ARG A 6 40.11 6.45 0.52
N LEU A 7 40.74 7.01 1.53
CA LEU A 7 40.58 6.59 2.93
C LEU A 7 39.14 6.75 3.41
N SER A 8 38.50 7.88 3.11
CA SER A 8 37.09 8.12 3.47
C SER A 8 36.15 7.07 2.86
N ARG A 9 36.35 6.66 1.60
CA ARG A 9 35.54 5.60 0.96
C ARG A 9 35.73 4.24 1.60
N ILE A 10 36.97 3.89 1.93
CA ILE A 10 37.29 2.63 2.62
C ILE A 10 36.64 2.61 4.00
N LEU A 11 36.76 3.68 4.78
CA LEU A 11 36.15 3.78 6.10
C LEU A 11 34.63 3.72 6.03
N TRP A 12 34.00 4.37 5.06
CA TRP A 12 32.56 4.30 4.82
C TRP A 12 32.10 2.86 4.50
N PHE A 13 32.80 2.19 3.58
CA PHE A 13 32.48 0.82 3.21
C PHE A 13 32.67 -0.15 4.40
N ALA A 14 33.79 -0.04 5.13
CA ALA A 14 34.06 -0.84 6.32
C ALA A 14 32.97 -0.65 7.40
N PHE A 15 32.58 0.60 7.66
CA PHE A 15 31.48 0.92 8.57
C PHE A 15 30.17 0.25 8.13
N ALA A 16 29.79 0.38 6.86
CA ALA A 16 28.57 -0.21 6.34
C ALA A 16 28.55 -1.73 6.42
N VAL A 17 29.68 -2.39 6.14
CA VAL A 17 29.84 -3.85 6.27
C VAL A 17 29.75 -4.30 7.72
N LEU A 18 30.33 -3.55 8.66
CA LEU A 18 30.21 -3.85 10.10
C LEU A 18 28.77 -3.72 10.59
N VAL A 19 28.05 -2.68 10.15
CA VAL A 19 26.62 -2.51 10.47
C VAL A 19 25.80 -3.67 9.88
N LEU A 20 26.06 -4.06 8.63
CA LEU A 20 25.39 -5.19 7.99
C LEU A 20 25.65 -6.49 8.72
N ALA A 21 26.89 -6.78 9.09
CA ALA A 21 27.25 -8.00 9.84
C ALA A 21 26.57 -8.04 11.21
N GLY A 22 26.56 -6.91 11.94
CA GLY A 22 25.86 -6.80 13.22
C GLY A 22 24.36 -7.01 13.10
N THR A 23 23.75 -6.42 12.06
CA THR A 23 22.31 -6.56 11.79
C THR A 23 21.95 -7.98 11.35
N ALA A 24 22.81 -8.63 10.56
CA ALA A 24 22.62 -10.05 10.17
C ALA A 24 22.69 -10.98 11.38
N ALA A 25 23.67 -10.78 12.29
CA ALA A 25 23.79 -11.53 13.53
C ALA A 25 22.55 -11.33 14.44
N TRP A 26 22.07 -10.09 14.56
CA TRP A 26 20.84 -9.79 15.27
C TRP A 26 19.63 -10.48 14.64
N GLY A 27 19.46 -10.37 13.31
CA GLY A 27 18.36 -11.01 12.58
C GLY A 27 18.35 -12.53 12.74
N TYR A 28 19.53 -13.17 12.65
CA TYR A 28 19.67 -14.59 12.92
C TYR A 28 19.23 -14.96 14.35
N ARG A 29 19.67 -14.19 15.34
CA ARG A 29 19.28 -14.41 16.74
C ARG A 29 17.76 -14.32 16.92
N VAL A 30 17.10 -13.33 16.32
CA VAL A 30 15.65 -13.18 16.43
C VAL A 30 14.91 -14.30 15.69
N ALA A 31 15.38 -14.68 14.49
CA ALA A 31 14.78 -15.77 13.71
C ALA A 31 14.89 -17.14 14.40
N THR A 32 15.84 -17.30 15.30
CA THR A 32 16.08 -18.54 16.09
C THR A 32 15.52 -18.47 17.50
N LEU A 33 14.70 -17.45 17.85
CA LEU A 33 14.02 -17.41 19.14
C LEU A 33 13.10 -18.64 19.30
N PRO A 34 13.05 -19.22 20.52
CA PRO A 34 12.45 -20.53 20.75
C PRO A 34 10.92 -20.54 20.59
N SER A 35 10.26 -19.42 20.80
CA SER A 35 8.82 -19.33 20.70
C SER A 35 8.35 -18.26 19.71
N PHE A 36 7.15 -18.48 19.14
CA PHE A 36 6.48 -17.48 18.33
C PHE A 36 6.17 -16.21 19.15
N GLU A 37 5.87 -16.36 20.44
CA GLU A 37 5.60 -15.23 21.33
C GLU A 37 6.83 -14.33 21.50
N ASP A 38 8.04 -14.91 21.63
CA ASP A 38 9.28 -14.13 21.69
C ASP A 38 9.51 -13.34 20.40
N GLN A 39 9.30 -13.98 19.23
CA GLN A 39 9.41 -13.31 17.93
C GLN A 39 8.37 -12.19 17.81
N ARG A 40 7.14 -12.43 18.21
CA ARG A 40 6.04 -11.49 18.26
C ARG A 40 6.36 -10.24 19.09
N ASN A 41 7.09 -10.40 20.19
CA ASN A 41 7.50 -9.28 21.03
C ASN A 41 8.59 -8.41 20.39
N VAL A 42 9.41 -8.97 19.51
CA VAL A 42 10.56 -8.28 18.92
C VAL A 42 10.27 -7.74 17.52
N VAL A 43 9.62 -8.53 16.64
CA VAL A 43 9.49 -8.20 15.22
C VAL A 43 8.67 -6.92 14.97
N PRO A 44 7.47 -6.71 15.54
CA PRO A 44 6.70 -5.49 15.29
C PRO A 44 7.40 -4.21 15.77
N LEU A 45 8.10 -4.31 16.91
CA LEU A 45 8.86 -3.18 17.45
C LEU A 45 10.08 -2.86 16.59
N SER A 46 10.87 -3.89 16.22
CA SER A 46 12.07 -3.72 15.41
C SER A 46 11.76 -3.20 14.00
N THR A 47 10.60 -3.57 13.45
CA THR A 47 10.12 -3.05 12.16
C THR A 47 9.93 -1.53 12.23
N VAL A 48 9.32 -1.01 13.29
CA VAL A 48 9.14 0.44 13.49
C VAL A 48 10.49 1.13 13.68
N TRP A 49 11.40 0.56 14.48
CA TRP A 49 12.76 1.11 14.66
C TRP A 49 13.58 1.10 13.37
N GLY A 50 13.43 0.05 12.53
CA GLY A 50 14.06 0.01 11.21
C GLY A 50 13.59 1.17 10.32
N MET A 51 12.27 1.46 10.31
CA MET A 51 11.73 2.61 9.57
C MET A 51 12.21 3.95 10.14
N HIS A 52 12.33 4.09 11.46
CA HIS A 52 12.95 5.28 12.07
C HIS A 52 14.39 5.45 11.61
N ALA A 53 15.18 4.38 11.61
CA ALA A 53 16.57 4.43 11.16
C ALA A 53 16.68 4.82 9.68
N CYS A 54 15.81 4.28 8.81
CA CYS A 54 15.73 4.69 7.40
C CYS A 54 15.39 6.18 7.27
N LEU A 55 14.40 6.68 8.01
CA LEU A 55 13.99 8.08 7.96
C LEU A 55 15.10 9.01 8.46
N VAL A 56 15.79 8.66 9.54
CA VAL A 56 16.95 9.40 10.06
C VAL A 56 18.07 9.43 9.01
N ALA A 57 18.36 8.29 8.35
CA ALA A 57 19.35 8.24 7.28
C ALA A 57 18.97 9.14 6.10
N VAL A 58 17.69 9.13 5.70
CA VAL A 58 17.17 10.01 4.64
C VAL A 58 17.31 11.48 5.04
N ILE A 59 16.87 11.87 6.23
CA ILE A 59 16.93 13.27 6.70
C ILE A 59 18.38 13.74 6.81
N ALA A 60 19.25 12.96 7.44
CA ALA A 60 20.67 13.30 7.58
C ALA A 60 21.36 13.36 6.21
N GLY A 61 21.06 12.41 5.33
CA GLY A 61 21.56 12.41 3.96
C GLY A 61 21.09 13.65 3.19
N LEU A 62 19.80 13.98 3.22
CA LEU A 62 19.24 15.18 2.59
C LEU A 62 19.88 16.46 3.14
N ALA A 63 20.01 16.60 4.45
CA ALA A 63 20.63 17.75 5.07
C ALA A 63 22.08 17.95 4.57
N GLY A 64 22.84 16.84 4.47
CA GLY A 64 24.23 16.89 3.97
C GLY A 64 24.37 17.18 2.49
N VAL A 65 23.39 16.78 1.65
CA VAL A 65 23.43 17.04 0.20
C VAL A 65 22.64 18.26 -0.27
N ALA A 66 21.81 18.86 0.58
CA ALA A 66 20.88 19.94 0.19
C ALA A 66 21.59 21.12 -0.48
N MET A 67 22.70 21.59 0.12
CA MET A 67 23.44 22.73 -0.41
C MET A 67 24.13 22.40 -1.75
N PRO A 68 24.92 21.33 -1.89
CA PRO A 68 25.54 20.99 -3.18
C PRO A 68 24.49 20.70 -4.26
N LEU A 69 23.42 19.97 -3.95
CA LEU A 69 22.34 19.72 -4.92
C LEU A 69 21.59 21.00 -5.30
N GLY A 70 21.33 21.89 -4.34
CA GLY A 70 20.69 23.18 -4.60
C GLY A 70 21.51 24.06 -5.56
N ARG A 71 22.85 24.03 -5.46
CA ARG A 71 23.76 24.74 -6.40
C ARG A 71 23.70 24.11 -7.81
N ILE A 72 23.67 22.77 -7.92
CA ILE A 72 23.60 22.07 -9.20
C ILE A 72 22.24 22.28 -9.88
N LEU A 73 21.16 22.16 -9.14
CA LEU A 73 19.78 22.27 -9.66
C LEU A 73 19.39 23.74 -9.95
N GLY A 74 19.83 24.65 -9.11
CA GLY A 74 19.46 26.06 -9.17
C GLY A 74 18.01 26.32 -8.70
N ARG A 75 17.74 27.58 -8.32
CA ARG A 75 16.45 28.02 -7.75
C ARG A 75 15.25 27.67 -8.64
N ARG A 76 15.39 27.84 -9.96
CA ARG A 76 14.28 27.59 -10.90
C ARG A 76 13.81 26.15 -10.86
N ARG A 77 14.74 25.16 -10.89
CA ARG A 77 14.37 23.74 -10.84
C ARG A 77 13.76 23.34 -9.50
N CYS A 78 14.30 23.88 -8.40
CA CYS A 78 13.74 23.63 -7.06
C CYS A 78 12.29 24.16 -6.95
N LEU A 79 12.03 25.38 -7.45
CA LEU A 79 10.68 25.95 -7.47
C LEU A 79 9.74 25.16 -8.39
N THR A 80 10.22 24.70 -9.55
CA THR A 80 9.43 23.82 -10.44
C THR A 80 9.08 22.50 -9.74
N ALA A 81 10.02 21.89 -9.03
CA ALA A 81 9.76 20.65 -8.26
C ALA A 81 8.71 20.87 -7.16
N LEU A 82 8.80 21.98 -6.44
CA LEU A 82 7.78 22.36 -5.45
C LEU A 82 6.41 22.56 -6.10
N GLY A 83 6.36 23.27 -7.23
CA GLY A 83 5.12 23.44 -8.00
C GLY A 83 4.53 22.11 -8.47
N LEU A 84 5.36 21.16 -8.90
CA LEU A 84 4.92 19.80 -9.27
C LEU A 84 4.39 19.02 -8.06
N ALA A 85 5.04 19.14 -6.90
CA ALA A 85 4.54 18.50 -5.67
C ALA A 85 3.15 19.02 -5.29
N VAL A 86 2.95 20.33 -5.33
CA VAL A 86 1.65 20.97 -5.07
C VAL A 86 0.62 20.56 -6.14
N ALA A 87 1.01 20.59 -7.42
CA ALA A 87 0.12 20.21 -8.52
C ALA A 87 -0.34 18.77 -8.41
N GLY A 88 0.56 17.83 -8.09
CA GLY A 88 0.20 16.42 -7.89
C GLY A 88 -0.74 16.22 -6.70
N TYR A 89 -0.48 16.90 -5.58
CA TYR A 89 -1.38 16.89 -4.44
C TYR A 89 -2.79 17.37 -4.79
N LEU A 90 -2.90 18.49 -5.49
CA LEU A 90 -4.19 19.07 -5.88
C LEU A 90 -4.88 18.22 -6.94
N ALA A 91 -4.15 17.71 -7.93
CA ALA A 91 -4.68 16.91 -9.01
C ALA A 91 -5.32 15.60 -8.51
N CYS A 92 -4.78 14.95 -7.48
CA CYS A 92 -5.42 13.79 -6.86
C CYS A 92 -6.83 14.10 -6.33
N GLY A 93 -7.13 15.36 -6.03
CA GLY A 93 -8.49 15.80 -5.64
C GLY A 93 -9.52 15.71 -6.78
N LEU A 94 -9.12 15.47 -8.03
CA LEU A 94 -10.04 15.18 -9.15
C LEU A 94 -10.72 13.82 -9.00
N ALA A 95 -10.11 12.88 -8.27
CA ALA A 95 -10.75 11.63 -7.89
C ALA A 95 -11.48 11.79 -6.56
N PRO A 96 -12.63 11.13 -6.35
CA PRO A 96 -13.29 11.15 -5.06
C PRO A 96 -12.41 10.48 -3.99
N GLY A 97 -12.35 11.07 -2.79
CA GLY A 97 -11.68 10.51 -1.62
C GLY A 97 -12.56 9.45 -0.96
N ILE A 98 -12.43 8.22 -1.40
CA ILE A 98 -13.26 7.09 -0.95
C ILE A 98 -12.41 5.85 -0.77
N THR A 99 -12.89 4.92 0.05
CA THR A 99 -12.37 3.56 0.12
C THR A 99 -12.68 2.81 -1.17
N ARG A 100 -11.67 2.18 -1.78
CA ARG A 100 -11.80 1.45 -3.04
C ARG A 100 -11.53 -0.04 -2.91
N ILE A 101 -10.88 -0.44 -1.83
CA ILE A 101 -10.54 -1.82 -1.54
C ILE A 101 -11.20 -2.19 -0.23
N PHE A 102 -12.07 -3.18 -0.27
CA PHE A 102 -12.53 -3.81 0.96
C PHE A 102 -11.33 -4.21 1.79
N PHE A 103 -11.32 -3.86 3.07
CA PHE A 103 -10.45 -4.37 4.07
C PHE A 103 -9.03 -3.79 4.08
N ASP A 104 -8.25 -3.90 3.01
CA ASP A 104 -6.82 -3.54 3.02
C ASP A 104 -6.57 -2.10 3.48
N GLU A 105 -7.33 -1.13 2.97
CA GLU A 105 -7.15 0.29 3.31
C GLU A 105 -7.37 0.57 4.81
N HIS A 106 -8.38 -0.09 5.38
CA HIS A 106 -8.68 0.05 6.81
C HIS A 106 -7.65 -0.68 7.68
N ILE A 107 -7.11 -1.82 7.21
CA ILE A 107 -6.02 -2.51 7.90
C ILE A 107 -4.79 -1.60 7.96
N TYR A 108 -4.39 -0.98 6.84
CA TYR A 108 -3.25 -0.06 6.84
C TYR A 108 -3.48 1.13 7.80
N ALA A 109 -4.65 1.73 7.76
CA ALA A 109 -5.01 2.82 8.64
C ALA A 109 -5.00 2.39 10.13
N GLN A 110 -5.56 1.21 10.44
CA GLN A 110 -5.63 0.68 11.79
C GLN A 110 -4.23 0.29 12.33
N ILE A 111 -3.36 -0.32 11.52
CA ILE A 111 -1.96 -0.55 11.91
C ILE A 111 -1.26 0.80 12.20
N GLY A 112 -1.53 1.83 11.40
CA GLY A 112 -1.05 3.19 11.65
C GLY A 112 -1.54 3.74 12.99
N GLN A 113 -2.80 3.53 13.33
CA GLN A 113 -3.36 3.87 14.64
C GLN A 113 -2.66 3.08 15.77
N THR A 114 -2.43 1.78 15.60
CA THR A 114 -1.71 0.96 16.58
C THR A 114 -0.28 1.47 16.79
N ILE A 115 0.47 1.74 15.72
CA ILE A 115 1.82 2.33 15.83
C ILE A 115 1.78 3.67 16.58
N THR A 116 0.74 4.47 16.37
CA THR A 116 0.57 5.76 17.06
C THR A 116 0.51 5.58 18.57
N HIS A 117 -0.24 4.59 19.05
CA HIS A 117 -0.51 4.37 20.47
C HIS A 117 0.54 3.48 21.17
N THR A 118 1.04 2.47 20.48
CA THR A 118 1.89 1.43 21.09
C THR A 118 3.37 1.49 20.65
N GLY A 119 3.66 2.15 19.51
CA GLY A 119 4.98 2.10 18.88
C GLY A 119 5.28 0.77 18.20
N ARG A 120 4.28 -0.12 18.00
CA ARG A 120 4.44 -1.47 17.45
C ARG A 120 3.63 -1.64 16.17
N ALA A 121 4.20 -2.28 15.16
CA ALA A 121 3.53 -2.57 13.89
C ALA A 121 2.69 -3.86 14.02
N GLU A 122 1.58 -3.78 14.74
CA GLU A 122 0.64 -4.87 14.99
C GLU A 122 -0.72 -4.57 14.35
N SER A 123 -1.45 -5.60 13.97
CA SER A 123 -2.80 -5.49 13.44
C SER A 123 -3.81 -5.96 14.48
N ALA A 124 -4.80 -5.12 14.77
CA ALA A 124 -5.96 -5.49 15.58
C ALA A 124 -7.10 -6.11 14.73
N ASN A 125 -6.86 -6.38 13.45
CA ASN A 125 -7.86 -7.02 12.61
C ASN A 125 -8.31 -8.40 13.12
N TYR A 126 -7.44 -9.05 13.88
CA TYR A 126 -7.71 -10.32 14.55
C TYR A 126 -7.90 -10.14 16.07
N ALA A 127 -8.41 -8.97 16.48
CA ALA A 127 -8.80 -8.78 17.87
C ALA A 127 -9.76 -9.91 18.28
N ARG A 128 -9.49 -10.53 19.40
CA ARG A 128 -10.26 -11.66 19.91
C ARG A 128 -10.58 -11.45 21.37
N VAL A 129 -11.63 -12.11 21.81
CA VAL A 129 -11.96 -12.21 23.22
C VAL A 129 -11.47 -13.56 23.72
N GLU A 130 -10.56 -13.56 24.67
CA GLU A 130 -10.10 -14.76 25.35
C GLU A 130 -10.45 -14.67 26.82
N TYR A 131 -11.11 -15.71 27.34
CA TYR A 131 -11.52 -15.78 28.76
C TYR A 131 -12.31 -14.55 29.26
N GLY A 132 -13.15 -13.99 28.37
CA GLY A 132 -13.92 -12.79 28.67
C GLY A 132 -13.12 -11.49 28.66
N GLN A 133 -11.84 -11.53 28.26
CA GLN A 133 -11.01 -10.34 28.09
C GLN A 133 -10.85 -10.02 26.60
N PHE A 134 -11.15 -8.77 26.26
CA PHE A 134 -10.96 -8.26 24.91
C PHE A 134 -9.52 -7.79 24.72
N GLU A 135 -8.78 -8.50 23.90
CA GLU A 135 -7.46 -8.09 23.46
C GLU A 135 -7.58 -7.30 22.16
N MET A 136 -7.60 -5.99 22.24
CA MET A 136 -7.74 -5.08 21.10
C MET A 136 -6.54 -5.17 20.15
N TYR A 137 -5.38 -5.44 20.67
CA TYR A 137 -4.13 -5.66 19.95
C TYR A 137 -3.68 -7.10 20.16
N SER A 138 -4.51 -8.05 19.70
CA SER A 138 -4.02 -9.41 19.69
C SER A 138 -2.78 -9.40 18.84
N ALA A 139 -1.72 -9.70 19.45
CA ALA A 139 -0.37 -9.56 19.00
C ALA A 139 -0.02 -10.53 17.89
N ASN A 140 -0.75 -10.54 16.83
CA ASN A 140 -0.33 -11.18 15.60
C ASN A 140 0.61 -10.24 14.87
N ILE A 141 1.78 -10.73 14.53
CA ILE A 141 2.65 -10.05 13.58
C ILE A 141 1.78 -9.85 12.33
N ASN A 142 1.49 -8.59 12.02
CA ASN A 142 0.62 -8.32 10.88
C ASN A 142 1.34 -8.73 9.58
N LYS A 143 0.61 -9.26 8.61
CA LYS A 143 1.14 -9.68 7.32
C LYS A 143 1.20 -8.56 6.26
N GLN A 144 0.69 -7.39 6.59
CA GLN A 144 0.64 -6.25 5.68
C GLN A 144 1.97 -5.48 5.65
N PRO A 145 2.29 -4.78 4.55
CA PRO A 145 3.43 -3.87 4.51
C PRO A 145 3.29 -2.73 5.52
N ASN A 146 4.37 -2.42 6.24
CA ASN A 146 4.34 -1.47 7.35
C ASN A 146 4.72 -0.02 6.99
N GLY A 147 5.20 0.24 5.77
CA GLY A 147 5.68 1.57 5.37
C GLY A 147 4.59 2.64 5.35
N LEU A 148 3.42 2.33 4.74
CA LEU A 148 2.27 3.24 4.76
C LEU A 148 1.72 3.44 6.19
N PRO A 149 1.43 2.38 6.97
CA PRO A 149 1.03 2.50 8.36
C PRO A 149 1.97 3.36 9.21
N TYR A 150 3.27 3.20 9.02
CA TYR A 150 4.27 4.00 9.71
C TYR A 150 4.16 5.50 9.40
N LEU A 151 4.02 5.87 8.13
CA LEU A 151 3.83 7.27 7.75
C LEU A 151 2.49 7.81 8.25
N LEU A 152 1.42 7.02 8.19
CA LEU A 152 0.11 7.36 8.78
C LEU A 152 0.24 7.63 10.27
N SER A 153 1.03 6.86 11.01
CA SER A 153 1.21 7.06 12.45
C SER A 153 1.78 8.45 12.79
N TRP A 154 2.63 9.01 11.95
CA TRP A 154 3.13 10.38 12.10
C TRP A 154 2.04 11.42 11.85
N ILE A 155 1.25 11.23 10.79
CA ILE A 155 0.13 12.11 10.49
C ILE A 155 -0.93 12.04 11.61
N TYR A 156 -1.24 10.85 12.11
CA TYR A 156 -2.22 10.65 13.17
C TYR A 156 -1.80 11.29 14.51
N ARG A 157 -0.51 11.31 14.83
CA ARG A 157 0.01 12.03 16.02
C ARG A 157 -0.17 13.54 15.92
N ILE A 158 -0.20 14.10 14.70
CA ILE A 158 -0.30 15.55 14.46
C ILE A 158 -1.76 15.97 14.26
N ALA A 159 -2.50 15.24 13.42
CA ALA A 159 -3.82 15.65 12.91
C ALA A 159 -4.97 14.76 13.43
N GLY A 160 -4.66 13.73 14.24
CA GLY A 160 -5.64 12.75 14.69
C GLY A 160 -5.98 11.70 13.63
N VAL A 161 -6.60 10.60 14.08
CA VAL A 161 -7.06 9.49 13.21
C VAL A 161 -8.33 9.92 12.50
N SER A 162 -8.27 10.02 11.18
CA SER A 162 -9.44 10.36 10.34
C SER A 162 -9.21 9.95 8.89
N ASP A 163 -10.28 9.81 8.13
CA ASP A 163 -10.22 9.52 6.70
C ASP A 163 -9.48 10.64 5.94
N ALA A 164 -9.72 11.91 6.34
CA ALA A 164 -9.04 13.06 5.76
C ALA A 164 -7.52 13.03 5.99
N SER A 165 -7.07 12.66 7.19
CA SER A 165 -5.65 12.51 7.53
C SER A 165 -5.01 11.39 6.71
N SER A 166 -5.72 10.29 6.51
CA SER A 166 -5.26 9.14 5.74
C SER A 166 -5.12 9.48 4.25
N HIS A 167 -6.13 10.08 3.66
CA HIS A 167 -6.13 10.49 2.25
C HIS A 167 -5.11 11.60 1.94
N PHE A 168 -4.86 12.52 2.89
CA PHE A 168 -3.85 13.56 2.74
C PHE A 168 -2.48 12.99 2.40
N LEU A 169 -2.07 11.90 3.07
CA LEU A 169 -0.74 11.33 2.91
C LEU A 169 -0.49 10.83 1.48
N ASN A 170 -1.41 10.02 0.92
CA ASN A 170 -1.20 9.48 -0.43
C ASN A 170 -1.17 10.57 -1.49
N ARG A 171 -2.03 11.59 -1.36
CA ARG A 171 -2.01 12.77 -2.25
C ARG A 171 -0.65 13.48 -2.19
N ALA A 172 -0.13 13.70 -0.99
CA ALA A 172 1.18 14.33 -0.81
C ALA A 172 2.31 13.49 -1.42
N LEU A 173 2.26 12.17 -1.25
CA LEU A 173 3.27 11.25 -1.79
C LEU A 173 3.25 11.19 -3.31
N VAL A 174 2.10 11.26 -3.97
CA VAL A 174 1.99 11.38 -5.44
C VAL A 174 2.66 12.66 -5.93
N GLY A 175 2.40 13.79 -5.26
CA GLY A 175 3.06 15.06 -5.59
C GLY A 175 4.59 15.00 -5.40
N LEU A 176 5.04 14.42 -4.29
CA LEU A 176 6.47 14.22 -4.01
C LEU A 176 7.14 13.27 -5.01
N ALA A 177 6.43 12.22 -5.47
CA ALA A 177 6.92 11.32 -6.51
C ALA A 177 7.18 12.07 -7.83
N ALA A 178 6.25 12.90 -8.26
CA ALA A 178 6.41 13.72 -9.46
C ALA A 178 7.62 14.67 -9.35
N ALA A 179 7.78 15.33 -8.21
CA ALA A 179 8.94 16.17 -7.92
C ALA A 179 10.25 15.36 -7.93
N ALA A 180 10.25 14.16 -7.35
CA ALA A 180 11.41 13.27 -7.32
C ALA A 180 11.81 12.81 -8.73
N LEU A 181 10.85 12.43 -9.57
CA LEU A 181 11.10 12.06 -10.97
C LEU A 181 11.70 13.24 -11.75
N TYR A 182 11.13 14.44 -11.60
CA TYR A 182 11.65 15.65 -12.25
C TYR A 182 13.08 15.96 -11.84
N LEU A 183 13.38 15.95 -10.54
CA LEU A 183 14.71 16.25 -10.01
C LEU A 183 15.71 15.13 -10.34
N GLY A 184 15.31 13.88 -10.27
CA GLY A 184 16.14 12.74 -10.65
C GLY A 184 16.60 12.84 -12.11
N LEU A 185 15.66 13.15 -13.02
CA LEU A 185 15.96 13.33 -14.44
C LEU A 185 16.80 14.60 -14.72
N ALA A 186 16.75 15.60 -13.83
CA ALA A 186 17.61 16.77 -13.93
C ALA A 186 19.05 16.53 -13.44
N LEU A 187 19.24 15.51 -12.59
CA LEU A 187 20.55 15.16 -12.00
C LEU A 187 21.28 14.07 -12.76
N VAL A 188 20.53 13.11 -13.33
CA VAL A 188 21.13 11.99 -14.05
C VAL A 188 21.94 12.46 -15.26
N PRO A 189 23.15 11.90 -15.52
CA PRO A 189 24.01 12.32 -16.62
C PRO A 189 23.56 11.82 -18.00
N TRP A 190 22.31 11.45 -18.15
CA TRP A 190 21.75 11.00 -19.43
C TRP A 190 21.51 12.20 -20.36
N LYS A 191 21.84 12.06 -21.61
CA LYS A 191 21.59 13.11 -22.63
C LYS A 191 20.12 13.09 -23.03
N LEU A 192 19.25 13.64 -22.20
CA LEU A 192 17.81 13.70 -22.43
C LEU A 192 17.40 14.92 -23.26
N PRO A 193 16.32 14.85 -24.06
CA PRO A 193 15.78 16.01 -24.75
C PRO A 193 15.26 17.05 -23.75
N ALA A 194 15.39 18.33 -24.13
CA ALA A 194 14.94 19.41 -23.27
C ALA A 194 13.44 19.30 -22.92
N GLY A 195 13.09 19.48 -21.66
CA GLY A 195 11.71 19.37 -21.17
C GLY A 195 11.26 17.96 -20.82
N ALA A 196 12.01 16.89 -21.13
CA ALA A 196 11.62 15.51 -20.85
C ALA A 196 11.26 15.27 -19.38
N GLY A 197 12.05 15.82 -18.44
CA GLY A 197 11.77 15.67 -17.00
C GLY A 197 10.47 16.34 -16.55
N LEU A 198 10.18 17.54 -17.07
CA LEU A 198 8.91 18.23 -16.76
C LEU A 198 7.73 17.48 -17.36
N ALA A 199 7.84 17.05 -18.62
CA ALA A 199 6.80 16.26 -19.28
C ALA A 199 6.56 14.94 -18.55
N ALA A 200 7.61 14.23 -18.12
CA ALA A 200 7.49 13.00 -17.36
C ALA A 200 6.73 13.20 -16.04
N ALA A 201 7.08 14.23 -15.27
CA ALA A 201 6.41 14.53 -14.01
C ALA A 201 4.93 14.89 -14.20
N LEU A 202 4.61 15.70 -15.21
CA LEU A 202 3.21 16.07 -15.51
C LEU A 202 2.43 14.84 -16.00
N LEU A 203 2.99 14.02 -16.89
CA LEU A 203 2.33 12.80 -17.36
C LEU A 203 2.14 11.78 -16.25
N PHE A 204 3.07 11.69 -15.30
CA PHE A 204 2.88 10.88 -14.09
C PHE A 204 1.68 11.39 -13.28
N ILE A 205 1.63 12.69 -12.95
CA ILE A 205 0.52 13.29 -12.19
C ILE A 205 -0.82 13.02 -12.86
N PHE A 206 -0.92 13.31 -14.18
CA PHE A 206 -2.16 13.22 -14.91
C PHE A 206 -2.43 11.84 -15.56
N THR A 207 -1.70 10.80 -15.17
CA THR A 207 -2.08 9.43 -15.50
C THR A 207 -3.35 9.08 -14.71
N PRO A 208 -4.48 8.71 -15.37
CA PRO A 208 -5.76 8.47 -14.71
C PRO A 208 -5.67 7.52 -13.53
N LEU A 209 -4.90 6.45 -13.68
CA LEU A 209 -4.67 5.46 -12.63
C LEU A 209 -3.99 6.06 -11.39
N VAL A 210 -3.00 6.94 -11.57
CA VAL A 210 -2.28 7.60 -10.47
C VAL A 210 -3.21 8.53 -9.70
N LEU A 211 -4.08 9.26 -10.40
CA LEU A 211 -5.08 10.12 -9.77
C LEU A 211 -6.12 9.31 -9.02
N TRP A 212 -6.59 8.23 -9.63
CA TRP A 212 -7.60 7.36 -9.02
C TRP A 212 -7.13 6.79 -7.69
N TRP A 213 -5.94 6.16 -7.67
CA TRP A 213 -5.40 5.54 -6.47
C TRP A 213 -4.69 6.52 -5.53
N GLY A 214 -4.28 7.67 -6.02
CA GLY A 214 -3.66 8.73 -5.23
C GLY A 214 -4.58 9.35 -4.17
N HIS A 215 -5.91 9.18 -4.28
CA HIS A 215 -6.86 9.69 -3.30
C HIS A 215 -7.56 8.55 -2.52
N THR A 216 -6.76 7.59 -2.07
CA THR A 216 -7.16 6.42 -1.28
C THR A 216 -6.15 6.17 -0.17
N VAL A 217 -6.34 5.10 0.61
CA VAL A 217 -5.35 4.61 1.59
C VAL A 217 -4.63 3.35 1.05
N ALA A 218 -4.63 3.15 -0.27
CA ALA A 218 -3.91 2.06 -0.91
C ALA A 218 -2.39 2.24 -0.79
N VAL A 219 -1.66 1.14 -0.70
CA VAL A 219 -0.20 1.13 -0.47
C VAL A 219 0.62 1.32 -1.75
N GLU A 220 0.00 1.16 -2.91
CA GLU A 220 0.67 1.24 -4.21
C GLU A 220 1.17 2.66 -4.55
N PRO A 221 0.42 3.76 -4.35
CA PRO A 221 0.95 5.10 -4.55
C PRO A 221 2.16 5.43 -3.67
N PRO A 222 2.15 5.13 -2.35
CA PRO A 222 3.34 5.24 -1.51
C PRO A 222 4.53 4.39 -1.98
N ALA A 223 4.30 3.16 -2.43
CA ALA A 223 5.36 2.31 -2.96
C ALA A 223 5.99 2.92 -4.22
N ALA A 224 5.18 3.38 -5.18
CA ALA A 224 5.67 4.08 -6.36
C ALA A 224 6.44 5.37 -6.00
N ALA A 225 5.95 6.13 -5.02
CA ALA A 225 6.58 7.36 -4.56
C ALA A 225 7.95 7.11 -3.91
N THR A 226 8.06 6.10 -3.06
CA THR A 226 9.33 5.78 -2.38
C THR A 226 10.36 5.20 -3.35
N VAL A 227 9.96 4.42 -4.35
CA VAL A 227 10.85 3.99 -5.44
C VAL A 227 11.29 5.18 -6.31
N ALA A 228 10.41 6.13 -6.63
CA ALA A 228 10.78 7.37 -7.33
C ALA A 228 11.75 8.22 -6.50
N PHE A 229 11.60 8.23 -5.18
CA PHE A 229 12.54 8.90 -4.28
C PHE A 229 13.89 8.18 -4.21
N ALA A 230 13.92 6.84 -4.22
CA ALA A 230 15.15 6.05 -4.34
C ALA A 230 15.85 6.33 -5.69
N PHE A 231 15.08 6.48 -6.79
CA PHE A 231 15.62 6.92 -8.08
C PHE A 231 16.25 8.32 -8.00
N LEU A 232 15.62 9.28 -7.34
CA LEU A 232 16.23 10.59 -7.08
C LEU A 232 17.52 10.45 -6.26
N ALA A 233 17.52 9.63 -5.21
CA ALA A 233 18.68 9.43 -4.35
C ALA A 233 19.87 8.81 -5.09
N VAL A 234 19.63 7.84 -5.97
CA VAL A 234 20.70 7.24 -6.79
C VAL A 234 21.24 8.23 -7.81
N CYS A 235 20.39 9.05 -8.43
CA CYS A 235 20.83 10.11 -9.35
C CYS A 235 21.64 11.20 -8.63
N ALA A 236 21.23 11.57 -7.42
CA ALA A 236 21.97 12.51 -6.58
C ALA A 236 23.34 11.95 -6.18
N HIS A 237 23.38 10.68 -5.75
CA HIS A 237 24.63 10.00 -5.41
C HIS A 237 25.59 9.95 -6.61
N ALA A 238 25.09 9.51 -7.77
CA ALA A 238 25.87 9.45 -9.01
C ALA A 238 26.44 10.82 -9.40
N ARG A 239 25.66 11.90 -9.21
CA ARG A 239 26.07 13.27 -9.54
C ARG A 239 27.09 13.86 -8.57
N LEU A 240 27.01 13.54 -7.29
CA LEU A 240 27.86 14.07 -6.23
C LEU A 240 29.16 13.29 -6.01
N ARG A 241 29.28 12.09 -6.57
CA ARG A 241 30.51 11.28 -6.45
C ARG A 241 31.66 11.72 -7.35
N ASP A 242 31.43 12.68 -8.26
CA ASP A 242 32.44 13.26 -9.13
C ASP A 242 33.65 13.73 -8.29
N PRO A 243 34.90 13.33 -8.65
CA PRO A 243 36.11 13.67 -7.89
C PRO A 243 36.32 15.15 -7.67
N GLU A 244 35.80 16.01 -8.55
CA GLU A 244 35.89 17.46 -8.43
C GLU A 244 34.93 18.02 -7.36
N THR A 245 33.89 17.27 -6.98
CA THR A 245 32.84 17.70 -6.05
C THR A 245 32.78 16.90 -4.74
N ALA A 246 33.78 16.10 -4.43
CA ALA A 246 33.84 15.02 -3.41
C ALA A 246 33.41 15.37 -1.96
N GLN A 247 32.97 16.60 -1.68
CA GLN A 247 32.58 17.05 -0.34
C GLN A 247 31.26 16.42 0.19
N GLY A 248 30.48 15.71 -0.63
CA GLY A 248 29.16 15.19 -0.25
C GLY A 248 29.04 13.67 -0.19
N LEU A 249 30.11 12.91 -0.37
CA LEU A 249 30.05 11.45 -0.55
C LEU A 249 29.39 10.64 0.58
N PRO A 250 29.72 10.84 1.88
CA PRO A 250 29.06 10.09 2.94
C PRO A 250 27.57 10.41 3.06
N ALA A 251 27.19 11.68 2.89
CA ALA A 251 25.80 12.11 2.98
C ALA A 251 24.96 11.60 1.81
N SER A 252 25.49 11.60 0.58
CA SER A 252 24.80 11.04 -0.58
C SER A 252 24.67 9.52 -0.51
N GLY A 253 25.67 8.82 0.06
CA GLY A 253 25.61 7.40 0.34
C GLY A 253 24.55 7.08 1.41
N LEU A 254 24.47 7.90 2.45
CA LEU A 254 23.45 7.76 3.50
C LEU A 254 22.03 8.01 2.97
N LEU A 255 21.85 9.04 2.12
CA LEU A 255 20.58 9.29 1.43
C LEU A 255 20.17 8.10 0.57
N LEU A 256 21.10 7.58 -0.23
CA LEU A 256 20.87 6.41 -1.10
C LEU A 256 20.49 5.19 -0.27
N ALA A 257 21.25 4.89 0.79
CA ALA A 257 20.98 3.77 1.67
C ALA A 257 19.60 3.87 2.34
N GLY A 258 19.32 5.01 2.95
CA GLY A 258 18.04 5.25 3.63
C GLY A 258 16.85 5.20 2.70
N ALA A 259 16.92 5.85 1.53
CA ALA A 259 15.84 5.87 0.54
C ALA A 259 15.57 4.47 -0.05
N THR A 260 16.62 3.72 -0.38
CA THR A 260 16.51 2.35 -0.91
C THR A 260 15.89 1.41 0.13
N ALA A 261 16.39 1.44 1.37
CA ALA A 261 15.85 0.61 2.44
C ALA A 261 14.40 0.98 2.79
N PHE A 262 14.09 2.27 2.86
CA PHE A 262 12.73 2.73 3.20
C PHE A 262 11.70 2.26 2.18
N ALA A 263 12.01 2.26 0.88
CA ALA A 263 11.12 1.78 -0.17
C ALA A 263 10.69 0.32 0.04
N VAL A 264 11.55 -0.52 0.60
CA VAL A 264 11.27 -1.94 0.83
C VAL A 264 10.12 -2.18 1.83
N TYR A 265 9.88 -1.25 2.75
CA TYR A 265 8.82 -1.39 3.76
C TYR A 265 7.40 -1.19 3.21
N PHE A 266 7.25 -0.70 1.97
CA PHE A 266 5.93 -0.40 1.41
C PHE A 266 5.28 -1.58 0.70
N ARG A 267 6.08 -2.44 0.07
CA ARG A 267 5.55 -3.67 -0.56
C ARG A 267 6.66 -4.73 -0.66
N PRO A 268 6.33 -6.04 -0.61
CA PRO A 268 7.33 -7.09 -0.77
C PRO A 268 8.10 -6.99 -2.09
N GLU A 269 7.43 -6.68 -3.19
CA GLU A 269 8.06 -6.48 -4.49
C GLU A 269 8.95 -5.24 -4.58
N SER A 270 8.85 -4.30 -3.64
CA SER A 270 9.78 -3.16 -3.56
C SER A 270 11.21 -3.57 -3.24
N LEU A 271 11.48 -4.85 -2.89
CA LEU A 271 12.83 -5.40 -2.85
C LEU A 271 13.55 -5.26 -4.21
N LEU A 272 12.81 -5.19 -5.31
CA LEU A 272 13.36 -4.95 -6.64
C LEU A 272 14.00 -3.55 -6.79
N VAL A 273 13.87 -2.66 -5.81
CA VAL A 273 14.60 -1.38 -5.75
C VAL A 273 16.12 -1.59 -5.68
N PHE A 274 16.61 -2.68 -5.08
CA PHE A 274 18.05 -2.97 -5.01
C PHE A 274 18.67 -3.20 -6.40
N PRO A 275 18.20 -4.16 -7.22
CA PRO A 275 18.69 -4.29 -8.59
C PRO A 275 18.40 -3.05 -9.44
N LEU A 276 17.29 -2.31 -9.21
CA LEU A 276 17.04 -1.04 -9.88
C LEU A 276 18.15 -0.03 -9.59
N VAL A 277 18.52 0.18 -8.33
CA VAL A 277 19.60 1.09 -7.93
C VAL A 277 20.92 0.69 -8.61
N ALA A 278 21.25 -0.61 -8.60
CA ALA A 278 22.46 -1.12 -9.25
C ALA A 278 22.48 -0.84 -10.77
N VAL A 279 21.36 -1.06 -11.46
CA VAL A 279 21.24 -0.83 -12.91
C VAL A 279 21.27 0.66 -13.25
N VAL A 280 20.68 1.53 -12.41
CA VAL A 280 20.77 2.99 -12.60
C VAL A 280 22.21 3.47 -12.38
N LEU A 281 22.91 2.99 -11.34
CA LEU A 281 24.33 3.30 -11.11
C LEU A 281 25.18 2.87 -12.32
N TRP A 282 24.99 1.64 -12.80
CA TRP A 282 25.67 1.16 -14.00
C TRP A 282 25.40 2.05 -15.22
N SER A 283 24.18 2.55 -15.38
CA SER A 283 23.84 3.42 -16.52
C SER A 283 24.46 4.82 -16.44
N THR A 284 24.94 5.21 -15.26
CA THR A 284 25.61 6.49 -15.04
C THR A 284 27.13 6.40 -15.12
N ASP A 285 27.68 5.24 -14.84
CA ASP A 285 29.13 4.95 -14.89
C ASP A 285 29.36 3.43 -14.94
N ASP A 286 30.00 2.99 -16.00
CA ASP A 286 30.37 1.58 -16.23
C ASP A 286 31.35 1.03 -15.18
N ARG A 287 32.09 1.92 -14.49
CA ARG A 287 33.01 1.56 -13.39
C ARG A 287 32.34 1.53 -12.01
N PHE A 288 31.00 1.59 -11.92
CA PHE A 288 30.32 1.58 -10.61
C PHE A 288 30.67 0.35 -9.76
N ILE A 289 31.04 -0.77 -10.38
CA ILE A 289 31.46 -2.00 -9.69
C ILE A 289 32.71 -1.75 -8.83
N GLU A 290 33.59 -0.82 -9.21
CA GLU A 290 34.77 -0.42 -8.45
C GLU A 290 34.47 0.64 -7.37
N ASP A 291 33.22 1.13 -7.31
CA ASP A 291 32.85 2.20 -6.39
C ASP A 291 32.49 1.67 -5.00
N LEU A 292 33.46 1.64 -4.10
CA LEU A 292 33.26 1.26 -2.68
C LEU A 292 32.19 2.13 -1.98
N SER A 293 31.97 3.36 -2.42
CA SER A 293 30.93 4.22 -1.85
C SER A 293 29.53 3.73 -2.17
N ALA A 294 29.31 3.28 -3.40
CA ALA A 294 28.04 2.69 -3.84
C ALA A 294 27.77 1.35 -3.13
N TRP A 295 28.78 0.49 -3.05
CA TRP A 295 28.68 -0.79 -2.33
C TRP A 295 28.44 -0.59 -0.83
N GLY A 296 29.08 0.41 -0.21
CA GLY A 296 28.83 0.78 1.18
C GLY A 296 27.39 1.26 1.38
N ALA A 297 26.84 2.05 0.45
CA ALA A 297 25.44 2.47 0.51
C ALA A 297 24.46 1.29 0.37
N LEU A 298 24.73 0.35 -0.54
CA LEU A 298 23.91 -0.87 -0.71
C LEU A 298 24.01 -1.80 0.51
N ALA A 299 25.19 -1.97 1.09
CA ALA A 299 25.38 -2.76 2.32
C ALA A 299 24.60 -2.14 3.49
N LEU A 300 24.68 -0.82 3.67
CA LEU A 300 23.90 -0.11 4.69
C LEU A 300 22.41 -0.18 4.41
N ALA A 301 21.98 -0.07 3.14
CA ALA A 301 20.57 -0.24 2.77
C ALA A 301 20.05 -1.62 3.15
N THR A 302 20.84 -2.68 2.91
CA THR A 302 20.50 -4.06 3.29
C THR A 302 20.36 -4.18 4.81
N ALA A 303 21.27 -3.58 5.56
CA ALA A 303 21.20 -3.56 7.02
C ALA A 303 19.95 -2.84 7.53
N LEU A 304 19.62 -1.68 6.96
CA LEU A 304 18.42 -0.91 7.32
C LEU A 304 17.11 -1.62 6.91
N ALA A 305 17.14 -2.42 5.86
CA ALA A 305 16.00 -3.22 5.41
C ALA A 305 15.81 -4.52 6.22
N ALA A 306 16.83 -4.97 6.98
CA ALA A 306 16.80 -6.25 7.66
C ALA A 306 15.61 -6.46 8.61
N PRO A 307 15.12 -5.46 9.38
CA PRO A 307 13.90 -5.64 10.18
C PRO A 307 12.66 -5.96 9.33
N ASN A 308 12.55 -5.39 8.12
CA ASN A 308 11.46 -5.73 7.20
C ASN A 308 11.64 -7.14 6.59
N LEU A 309 12.87 -7.53 6.27
CA LEU A 309 13.15 -8.89 5.80
C LEU A 309 12.81 -9.93 6.88
N LEU A 310 13.11 -9.63 8.13
CA LEU A 310 12.72 -10.46 9.27
C LEU A 310 11.20 -10.51 9.43
N HIS A 311 10.51 -9.39 9.29
CA HIS A 311 9.04 -9.33 9.29
C HIS A 311 8.46 -10.22 8.19
N LEU A 312 8.92 -10.08 6.94
CA LEU A 312 8.47 -10.92 5.81
C LEU A 312 8.75 -12.41 6.05
N TRP A 313 9.89 -12.73 6.68
CA TRP A 313 10.22 -14.09 7.09
C TRP A 313 9.25 -14.63 8.14
N SER A 314 8.88 -13.82 9.13
CA SER A 314 7.99 -14.24 10.22
C SER A 314 6.56 -14.51 9.75
N VAL A 315 6.11 -13.86 8.66
CA VAL A 315 4.76 -14.03 8.09
C VAL A 315 4.74 -14.89 6.81
N ARG A 316 5.83 -15.57 6.47
CA ARG A 316 5.96 -16.31 5.21
C ARG A 316 4.94 -17.44 5.04
N ASP A 317 4.54 -18.03 6.16
CA ASP A 317 3.62 -19.18 6.20
C ASP A 317 2.15 -18.72 6.24
N GLU A 318 1.91 -17.43 6.40
CA GLU A 318 0.57 -16.83 6.31
C GLU A 318 0.06 -16.89 4.88
N SER A 319 -1.02 -17.62 4.65
CA SER A 319 -1.46 -18.03 3.33
C SER A 319 -2.19 -16.93 2.55
N TRP A 320 -1.43 -16.13 1.82
CA TRP A 320 -1.94 -15.50 0.61
C TRP A 320 -1.36 -16.27 -0.57
N GLY A 321 -2.19 -17.04 -1.28
CA GLY A 321 -1.74 -17.85 -2.40
C GLY A 321 -2.92 -18.37 -3.21
N ALA A 322 -2.65 -19.03 -4.33
CA ALA A 322 -3.63 -19.82 -5.05
C ALA A 322 -4.16 -20.97 -4.14
N ARG A 323 -5.18 -21.66 -4.58
CA ARG A 323 -5.79 -22.78 -3.81
C ARG A 323 -4.79 -23.86 -3.38
N ASP A 324 -3.69 -24.00 -4.12
CA ASP A 324 -2.57 -24.90 -3.83
C ASP A 324 -1.44 -24.24 -3.00
N GLY A 325 -1.66 -23.02 -2.50
CA GLY A 325 -0.70 -22.24 -1.71
C GLY A 325 0.40 -21.54 -2.52
N ARG A 326 0.51 -21.77 -3.85
CA ARG A 326 1.53 -21.13 -4.67
C ARG A 326 1.26 -19.64 -4.83
N ARG A 327 2.27 -18.82 -4.60
CA ARG A 327 2.20 -17.36 -4.79
C ARG A 327 2.71 -16.93 -6.15
N PHE A 328 3.79 -17.53 -6.61
CA PHE A 328 4.45 -17.25 -7.90
C PHE A 328 4.62 -18.54 -8.67
N ALA A 329 4.14 -18.57 -9.92
CA ALA A 329 4.28 -19.70 -10.82
C ALA A 329 4.14 -19.27 -12.29
N PHE A 330 4.72 -20.06 -13.20
CA PHE A 330 4.58 -19.84 -14.62
C PHE A 330 3.13 -20.09 -15.13
N ASP A 331 2.34 -20.86 -14.42
CA ASP A 331 0.93 -21.14 -14.73
C ASP A 331 0.06 -19.88 -14.72
N PHE A 332 0.50 -18.81 -14.03
CA PHE A 332 -0.23 -17.56 -13.97
C PHE A 332 0.11 -16.62 -15.13
N VAL A 333 1.19 -16.90 -15.89
CA VAL A 333 1.74 -16.00 -16.90
C VAL A 333 0.74 -15.69 -18.01
N GLU A 334 0.10 -16.68 -18.59
CA GLU A 334 -0.82 -16.48 -19.73
C GLU A 334 -1.96 -15.53 -19.37
N LYS A 335 -2.66 -15.84 -18.27
CA LYS A 335 -3.79 -15.05 -17.77
C LYS A 335 -3.36 -13.62 -17.41
N ASN A 336 -2.26 -13.49 -16.66
CA ASN A 336 -1.80 -12.18 -16.20
C ASN A 336 -1.20 -11.37 -17.36
N LEU A 337 -0.51 -11.99 -18.31
CA LEU A 337 0.02 -11.31 -19.49
C LEU A 337 -1.12 -10.74 -20.35
N GLN A 338 -2.19 -11.49 -20.56
CA GLN A 338 -3.36 -11.03 -21.29
C GLN A 338 -3.99 -9.82 -20.59
N SER A 339 -4.22 -9.90 -19.30
CA SER A 339 -4.77 -8.82 -18.49
C SER A 339 -3.86 -7.59 -18.46
N ASN A 340 -2.58 -7.75 -18.09
CA ASN A 340 -1.67 -6.65 -17.84
C ASN A 340 -1.10 -6.05 -19.14
N GLY A 341 -1.05 -6.84 -20.20
CA GLY A 341 -0.71 -6.35 -21.55
C GLY A 341 -1.84 -5.50 -22.13
N GLY A 342 -3.07 -6.00 -22.06
CA GLY A 342 -4.27 -5.27 -22.52
C GLY A 342 -4.46 -3.93 -21.80
N TYR A 343 -4.07 -3.84 -20.54
CA TYR A 343 -4.18 -2.63 -19.74
C TYR A 343 -3.59 -1.38 -20.41
N PHE A 344 -2.42 -1.47 -21.03
CA PHE A 344 -1.76 -0.34 -21.68
C PHE A 344 -2.40 0.08 -23.02
N PHE A 345 -3.35 -0.68 -23.50
CA PHE A 345 -4.12 -0.41 -24.72
C PHE A 345 -5.59 -0.09 -24.44
N ASP A 346 -6.02 -0.16 -23.18
CA ASP A 346 -7.38 0.17 -22.75
C ASP A 346 -7.46 1.64 -22.32
N SER A 347 -8.23 2.42 -23.07
CA SER A 347 -8.41 3.86 -22.83
C SER A 347 -9.15 4.20 -21.51
N HIS A 348 -9.77 3.22 -20.84
CA HIS A 348 -10.41 3.44 -19.54
C HIS A 348 -9.41 3.61 -18.41
N TRP A 349 -8.31 2.87 -18.47
CA TRP A 349 -7.32 2.81 -17.40
C TRP A 349 -6.04 3.56 -17.75
N PHE A 350 -5.63 3.45 -19.01
CA PHE A 350 -4.41 4.05 -19.50
C PHE A 350 -4.60 4.56 -20.94
N PRO A 351 -4.34 5.86 -21.21
CA PRO A 351 -4.53 6.42 -22.56
C PRO A 351 -3.60 5.75 -23.57
N ILE A 352 -4.13 5.27 -24.70
CA ILE A 352 -3.35 4.68 -25.79
C ILE A 352 -2.25 5.64 -26.28
N ALA A 353 -2.54 6.95 -26.32
CA ALA A 353 -1.54 7.97 -26.63
C ALA A 353 -0.35 7.91 -25.67
N GLY A 354 -0.57 7.58 -24.40
CA GLY A 354 0.51 7.37 -23.42
C GLY A 354 1.39 6.18 -23.79
N THR A 355 0.80 5.06 -24.20
CA THR A 355 1.55 3.89 -24.68
C THR A 355 2.41 4.23 -25.90
N VAL A 356 1.83 4.90 -26.89
CA VAL A 356 2.58 5.34 -28.09
C VAL A 356 3.74 6.25 -27.71
N LEU A 357 3.51 7.23 -26.85
CA LEU A 357 4.55 8.14 -26.35
C LEU A 357 5.66 7.39 -25.60
N ALA A 358 5.28 6.41 -24.76
CA ALA A 358 6.25 5.60 -24.03
C ALA A 358 7.13 4.76 -24.96
N VAL A 359 6.54 4.13 -25.99
CA VAL A 359 7.27 3.37 -27.01
C VAL A 359 8.23 4.27 -27.78
N VAL A 360 7.76 5.44 -28.26
CA VAL A 360 8.60 6.42 -28.94
C VAL A 360 9.77 6.86 -28.05
N GLY A 361 9.50 7.15 -26.78
CA GLY A 361 10.54 7.54 -25.83
C GLY A 361 11.55 6.44 -25.53
N ALA A 362 11.10 5.20 -25.40
CA ALA A 362 11.96 4.03 -25.22
C ALA A 362 12.89 3.81 -26.41
N LEU A 363 12.34 3.82 -27.63
CA LEU A 363 13.12 3.68 -28.87
C LEU A 363 14.11 4.82 -29.06
N TRP A 364 13.69 6.06 -28.78
CA TRP A 364 14.58 7.22 -28.84
C TRP A 364 15.74 7.08 -27.84
N LEU A 365 15.46 6.69 -26.60
CA LEU A 365 16.47 6.56 -25.56
C LEU A 365 17.44 5.42 -25.85
N LEU A 366 16.94 4.25 -26.27
CA LEU A 366 17.76 3.11 -26.67
C LEU A 366 18.71 3.46 -27.84
N GLY A 367 18.24 4.28 -28.78
CA GLY A 367 19.06 4.75 -29.92
C GLY A 367 20.09 5.82 -29.57
N ARG A 368 19.91 6.58 -28.47
CA ARG A 368 20.78 7.70 -28.07
C ARG A 368 21.64 7.43 -26.85
N ASN A 369 21.12 6.68 -25.91
CA ASN A 369 21.80 6.26 -24.68
C ASN A 369 21.29 4.87 -24.29
N ARG A 370 21.94 3.85 -24.83
CA ARG A 370 21.52 2.45 -24.68
C ARG A 370 21.47 2.01 -23.21
N THR A 371 22.46 2.39 -22.40
CA THR A 371 22.53 2.01 -20.99
C THR A 371 21.38 2.62 -20.19
N ALA A 372 21.06 3.89 -20.40
CA ALA A 372 19.89 4.55 -19.80
C ALA A 372 18.56 3.89 -20.25
N GLY A 373 18.46 3.57 -21.55
CA GLY A 373 17.29 2.87 -22.11
C GLY A 373 17.09 1.51 -21.47
N VAL A 374 18.17 0.73 -21.33
CA VAL A 374 18.15 -0.57 -20.66
C VAL A 374 17.79 -0.41 -19.18
N ALA A 375 18.35 0.57 -18.47
CA ALA A 375 18.05 0.79 -17.06
C ALA A 375 16.56 1.07 -16.81
N LEU A 376 15.95 1.95 -17.61
CA LEU A 376 14.51 2.25 -17.49
C LEU A 376 13.63 1.08 -17.95
N ALA A 377 14.02 0.37 -19.00
CA ALA A 377 13.31 -0.84 -19.45
C ALA A 377 13.36 -1.94 -18.38
N THR A 378 14.50 -2.10 -17.71
CA THR A 378 14.64 -3.02 -16.56
C THR A 378 13.74 -2.59 -15.41
N TRP A 379 13.67 -1.30 -15.07
CA TRP A 379 12.74 -0.81 -14.05
C TRP A 379 11.29 -1.16 -14.39
N PHE A 380 10.86 -0.86 -15.62
CA PHE A 380 9.52 -1.23 -16.07
C PHE A 380 9.30 -2.74 -16.02
N ALA A 381 10.25 -3.53 -16.56
CA ALA A 381 10.14 -4.99 -16.61
C ALA A 381 10.06 -5.61 -15.22
N MET A 382 10.80 -5.10 -14.23
CA MET A 382 10.70 -5.57 -12.84
C MET A 382 9.36 -5.18 -12.21
N ALA A 383 8.95 -3.92 -12.33
CA ALA A 383 7.72 -3.41 -11.72
C ALA A 383 6.45 -4.04 -12.30
N TRP A 384 6.46 -4.38 -13.59
CA TRP A 384 5.36 -5.00 -14.29
C TRP A 384 5.45 -6.53 -14.27
N GLY A 385 6.65 -7.07 -14.48
CA GLY A 385 6.89 -8.51 -14.65
C GLY A 385 6.63 -9.34 -13.41
N ILE A 386 6.85 -8.78 -12.21
CA ILE A 386 6.56 -9.49 -10.96
C ILE A 386 5.09 -9.89 -10.85
N PHE A 387 4.18 -9.05 -11.36
CA PHE A 387 2.74 -9.33 -11.37
C PHE A 387 2.33 -10.34 -12.43
N ILE A 388 3.14 -10.57 -13.46
CA ILE A 388 2.89 -11.63 -14.44
C ILE A 388 2.99 -13.01 -13.81
N LEU A 389 3.89 -13.18 -12.86
CA LEU A 389 4.14 -14.45 -12.16
C LEU A 389 3.27 -14.64 -10.91
N PHE A 390 2.59 -13.59 -10.42
CA PHE A 390 1.85 -13.60 -9.16
C PHE A 390 0.43 -14.16 -9.36
N TYR A 391 -0.06 -14.99 -8.40
CA TYR A 391 -1.36 -15.66 -8.51
C TYR A 391 -2.56 -14.70 -8.67
N ALA A 392 -2.51 -13.54 -8.05
CA ALA A 392 -3.50 -12.46 -8.11
C ALA A 392 -2.97 -11.24 -8.88
N GLY A 393 -2.01 -11.44 -9.79
CA GLY A 393 -1.28 -10.37 -10.45
C GLY A 393 -1.99 -9.72 -11.63
N GLY A 394 -3.12 -10.28 -12.09
CA GLY A 394 -3.90 -9.69 -13.18
C GLY A 394 -4.48 -8.34 -12.77
N TYR A 395 -4.30 -7.29 -13.59
CA TYR A 395 -4.76 -5.93 -13.30
C TYR A 395 -6.28 -5.77 -13.24
N PHE A 396 -7.02 -6.79 -13.63
CA PHE A 396 -8.49 -6.85 -13.52
C PHE A 396 -8.99 -7.81 -12.42
N PHE A 397 -8.10 -8.28 -11.55
CA PHE A 397 -8.47 -9.12 -10.42
C PHE A 397 -8.96 -8.22 -9.26
N GLY A 398 -10.27 -8.20 -9.01
CA GLY A 398 -10.87 -7.31 -8.01
C GLY A 398 -10.47 -5.84 -8.26
N ALA A 399 -10.08 -5.12 -7.22
CA ALA A 399 -9.56 -3.76 -7.30
C ALA A 399 -8.11 -3.66 -7.84
N SER A 400 -7.62 -4.66 -8.57
CA SER A 400 -6.20 -4.90 -8.83
C SER A 400 -5.57 -4.02 -9.91
N SER A 401 -6.33 -3.15 -10.60
CA SER A 401 -5.75 -2.09 -11.42
C SER A 401 -4.70 -1.26 -10.66
N ARG A 402 -4.78 -1.22 -9.31
CA ARG A 402 -3.80 -0.56 -8.43
C ARG A 402 -2.36 -1.01 -8.65
N TYR A 403 -2.13 -2.26 -9.00
CA TYR A 403 -0.78 -2.78 -9.24
C TYR A 403 -0.08 -2.08 -10.41
N GLY A 404 -0.84 -1.56 -11.38
CA GLY A 404 -0.32 -0.76 -12.47
C GLY A 404 0.37 0.54 -12.01
N VAL A 405 -0.01 1.09 -10.84
CA VAL A 405 0.58 2.34 -10.29
C VAL A 405 2.08 2.21 -10.11
N VAL A 406 2.57 1.04 -9.68
CA VAL A 406 4.00 0.80 -9.41
C VAL A 406 4.83 0.93 -10.71
N SER A 407 4.26 0.59 -11.86
CA SER A 407 4.91 0.73 -13.17
C SER A 407 4.76 2.11 -13.81
N CYS A 408 3.90 2.99 -13.27
CA CYS A 408 3.64 4.31 -13.86
C CYS A 408 4.88 5.22 -13.87
N ALA A 409 5.79 5.10 -12.92
CA ALA A 409 6.98 5.96 -12.86
C ALA A 409 7.92 5.77 -14.07
N PRO A 410 8.42 4.56 -14.40
CA PRO A 410 9.25 4.36 -15.58
C PRO A 410 8.48 4.62 -16.90
N VAL A 411 7.18 4.31 -16.96
CA VAL A 411 6.34 4.61 -18.13
C VAL A 411 6.23 6.12 -18.33
N ALA A 412 6.01 6.90 -17.27
CA ALA A 412 5.96 8.36 -17.34
C ALA A 412 7.29 8.98 -17.80
N ILE A 413 8.42 8.42 -17.39
CA ILE A 413 9.73 8.86 -17.88
C ILE A 413 9.84 8.61 -19.39
N PHE A 414 9.48 7.42 -19.87
CA PHE A 414 9.47 7.13 -21.30
C PHE A 414 8.51 8.06 -22.06
N MET A 415 7.28 8.27 -21.57
CA MET A 415 6.32 9.20 -22.17
C MET A 415 6.90 10.62 -22.26
N GLY A 416 7.53 11.11 -21.19
CA GLY A 416 8.12 12.45 -21.15
C GLY A 416 9.27 12.62 -22.17
N ILE A 417 10.10 11.58 -22.31
CA ILE A 417 11.15 11.54 -23.36
C ILE A 417 10.51 11.51 -24.75
N GLY A 418 9.45 10.73 -24.95
CA GLY A 418 8.71 10.64 -26.21
C GLY A 418 8.10 11.98 -26.63
N VAL A 419 7.43 12.66 -25.70
CA VAL A 419 6.90 14.02 -25.95
C VAL A 419 8.00 14.99 -26.38
N ALA A 420 9.08 15.05 -25.59
CA ALA A 420 10.16 15.99 -25.86
C ALA A 420 10.92 15.66 -27.16
N ALA A 421 11.08 14.39 -27.49
CA ALA A 421 11.69 13.94 -28.75
C ALA A 421 10.82 14.28 -29.97
N LEU A 422 9.51 13.98 -29.88
CA LEU A 422 8.54 14.31 -30.94
C LEU A 422 8.44 15.83 -31.15
N PHE A 423 8.36 16.61 -30.06
CA PHE A 423 8.36 18.06 -30.16
C PHE A 423 9.61 18.58 -30.86
N GLY A 424 10.79 18.05 -30.54
CA GLY A 424 12.04 18.39 -31.20
C GLY A 424 12.06 18.05 -32.70
N LEU A 425 11.46 16.91 -33.09
CA LEU A 425 11.36 16.47 -34.47
C LEU A 425 10.33 17.29 -35.26
N LEU A 426 9.15 17.48 -34.67
CA LEU A 426 7.98 18.05 -35.35
C LEU A 426 7.92 19.58 -35.32
N ARG A 427 8.82 20.25 -34.60
CA ARG A 427 8.84 21.73 -34.50
C ARG A 427 8.89 22.45 -35.86
N ARG A 428 9.36 21.77 -36.92
CA ARG A 428 9.41 22.31 -38.30
C ARG A 428 8.11 22.07 -39.09
N VAL A 429 7.19 21.28 -38.54
CA VAL A 429 5.89 20.94 -39.16
C VAL A 429 4.78 21.19 -38.12
N PRO A 430 4.49 22.48 -37.80
CA PRO A 430 3.64 22.83 -36.65
C PRO A 430 2.20 22.32 -36.79
N VAL A 431 1.67 22.22 -38.00
CA VAL A 431 0.32 21.69 -38.24
C VAL A 431 0.23 20.22 -37.83
N LEU A 432 1.22 19.39 -38.21
CA LEU A 432 1.29 17.99 -37.85
C LEU A 432 1.50 17.84 -36.34
N ALA A 433 2.41 18.63 -35.76
CA ALA A 433 2.63 18.64 -34.31
C ALA A 433 1.35 19.00 -33.54
N GLY A 434 0.61 20.04 -33.99
CA GLY A 434 -0.65 20.44 -33.40
C GLY A 434 -1.74 19.37 -33.51
N GLY A 435 -1.86 18.74 -34.68
CA GLY A 435 -2.81 17.64 -34.91
C GLY A 435 -2.55 16.43 -33.98
N LEU A 436 -1.29 15.98 -33.89
CA LEU A 436 -0.93 14.88 -33.00
C LEU A 436 -1.13 15.22 -31.51
N ALA A 437 -0.80 16.46 -31.12
CA ALA A 437 -1.06 16.91 -29.74
C ALA A 437 -2.55 16.95 -29.44
N ALA A 438 -3.39 17.43 -30.36
CA ALA A 438 -4.84 17.44 -30.19
C ALA A 438 -5.40 16.01 -30.07
N CYS A 439 -4.99 15.08 -30.92
CA CYS A 439 -5.39 13.67 -30.82
C CYS A 439 -4.97 13.06 -29.47
N ALA A 440 -3.75 13.31 -29.01
CA ALA A 440 -3.28 12.83 -27.73
C ALA A 440 -4.09 13.42 -26.56
N LEU A 441 -4.39 14.73 -26.59
CA LEU A 441 -5.19 15.40 -25.57
C LEU A 441 -6.63 14.90 -25.53
N ILE A 442 -7.26 14.66 -26.69
CA ILE A 442 -8.60 14.08 -26.78
C ILE A 442 -8.63 12.67 -26.16
N ASN A 443 -7.65 11.83 -26.53
CA ASN A 443 -7.54 10.49 -25.97
C ASN A 443 -7.30 10.51 -24.44
N TRP A 444 -6.48 11.47 -23.97
CA TRP A 444 -6.24 11.67 -22.55
C TRP A 444 -7.49 12.13 -21.80
N ALA A 445 -8.20 13.10 -22.38
CA ALA A 445 -9.46 13.61 -21.82
C ALA A 445 -10.54 12.51 -21.72
N ALA A 446 -10.61 11.62 -22.73
CA ALA A 446 -11.50 10.47 -22.69
C ALA A 446 -11.17 9.51 -21.51
N ALA A 447 -9.90 9.21 -21.28
CA ALA A 447 -9.48 8.40 -20.13
C ALA A 447 -9.72 9.13 -18.79
N MET A 448 -9.49 10.44 -18.73
CA MET A 448 -9.74 11.26 -17.53
C MET A 448 -11.20 11.31 -17.12
N HIS A 449 -12.12 11.13 -18.06
CA HIS A 449 -13.56 11.06 -17.76
C HIS A 449 -13.91 9.96 -16.75
N TYR A 450 -13.12 8.88 -16.69
CA TYR A 450 -13.36 7.78 -15.76
C TYR A 450 -12.79 8.02 -14.36
N VAL A 451 -11.93 9.01 -14.15
CA VAL A 451 -11.31 9.30 -12.85
C VAL A 451 -12.33 9.57 -11.75
N PRO A 452 -13.38 10.39 -11.95
CA PRO A 452 -14.41 10.62 -10.94
C PRO A 452 -15.38 9.44 -10.78
N THR A 453 -15.39 8.47 -11.71
CA THR A 453 -16.28 7.32 -11.60
C THR A 453 -15.78 6.33 -10.54
N MET A 454 -16.75 5.67 -9.89
CA MET A 454 -16.46 4.63 -8.90
C MET A 454 -16.67 3.26 -9.53
N SER A 455 -15.76 2.33 -9.24
CA SER A 455 -16.03 0.92 -9.53
C SER A 455 -17.20 0.43 -8.67
N ARG A 456 -17.84 -0.66 -9.08
CA ARG A 456 -18.89 -1.29 -8.27
C ARG A 456 -18.37 -1.67 -6.87
N GLU A 457 -17.16 -2.23 -6.81
CA GLU A 457 -16.51 -2.62 -5.56
C GLU A 457 -16.26 -1.40 -4.64
N ALA A 458 -15.84 -0.26 -5.22
CA ALA A 458 -15.64 0.95 -4.44
C ALA A 458 -16.96 1.48 -3.83
N VAL A 459 -18.08 1.40 -4.58
CA VAL A 459 -19.39 1.78 -4.04
C VAL A 459 -19.77 0.89 -2.85
N GLU A 460 -19.53 -0.41 -2.97
CA GLU A 460 -19.82 -1.40 -1.94
C GLU A 460 -18.94 -1.19 -0.70
N ALA A 461 -17.63 -1.00 -0.88
CA ALA A 461 -16.70 -0.72 0.22
C ALA A 461 -17.03 0.59 0.95
N GLN A 462 -17.33 1.64 0.20
CA GLN A 462 -17.70 2.94 0.77
C GLN A 462 -19.01 2.89 1.53
N ALA A 463 -19.96 2.05 1.12
CA ALA A 463 -21.25 1.95 1.79
C ALA A 463 -21.14 1.39 3.22
N ASP A 464 -20.26 0.42 3.48
CA ASP A 464 -19.97 -0.06 4.84
C ASP A 464 -19.34 1.06 5.69
N VAL A 465 -18.40 1.81 5.13
CA VAL A 465 -17.76 2.95 5.81
C VAL A 465 -18.77 4.02 6.17
N ASP A 466 -19.65 4.40 5.22
CA ASP A 466 -20.68 5.40 5.43
C ASP A 466 -21.75 4.96 6.44
N PHE A 467 -22.09 3.67 6.42
CA PHE A 467 -23.00 3.08 7.42
C PHE A 467 -22.39 3.19 8.83
N ILE A 468 -21.14 2.73 9.00
CA ILE A 468 -20.45 2.76 10.28
C ILE A 468 -20.25 4.19 10.77
N ALA A 469 -19.87 5.12 9.89
CA ALA A 469 -19.70 6.53 10.25
C ALA A 469 -20.98 7.16 10.81
N ARG A 470 -22.16 6.72 10.33
CA ARG A 470 -23.46 7.19 10.84
C ARG A 470 -23.87 6.54 12.14
N VAL A 471 -23.54 5.26 12.33
CA VAL A 471 -24.03 4.46 13.45
C VAL A 471 -23.08 4.50 14.64
N ALA A 472 -21.77 4.56 14.43
CA ALA A 472 -20.79 4.57 15.51
C ALA A 472 -21.03 5.67 16.56
N PRO A 473 -21.39 6.93 16.20
CA PRO A 473 -21.67 7.97 17.19
C PRO A 473 -22.93 7.71 18.05
N THR A 474 -23.79 6.78 17.67
CA THR A 474 -25.00 6.42 18.43
C THR A 474 -24.75 5.33 19.47
N LEU A 475 -23.58 4.69 19.42
CA LEU A 475 -23.22 3.65 20.37
C LEU A 475 -22.76 4.26 21.69
N THR A 476 -23.12 3.59 22.77
CA THR A 476 -22.71 3.99 24.12
C THR A 476 -21.22 3.69 24.34
N GLU A 477 -20.55 4.50 25.14
CA GLU A 477 -19.17 4.23 25.55
C GLU A 477 -19.08 2.84 26.21
N GLY A 478 -18.01 2.12 25.93
CA GLY A 478 -17.84 0.74 26.39
C GLY A 478 -18.61 -0.31 25.58
N SER A 479 -19.08 0.03 24.38
CA SER A 479 -19.64 -0.95 23.44
C SER A 479 -18.56 -1.78 22.75
N VAL A 480 -18.91 -3.01 22.33
CA VAL A 480 -18.10 -3.84 21.43
C VAL A 480 -18.93 -4.28 20.24
N VAL A 481 -18.33 -4.25 19.05
CA VAL A 481 -18.95 -4.68 17.80
C VAL A 481 -18.21 -5.90 17.26
N LEU A 482 -18.93 -7.00 17.09
CA LEU A 482 -18.44 -8.19 16.39
C LEU A 482 -18.66 -7.98 14.89
N SER A 483 -17.58 -7.97 14.11
CA SER A 483 -17.61 -7.55 12.71
C SER A 483 -16.66 -8.38 11.86
N PRO A 484 -16.98 -8.68 10.58
CA PRO A 484 -15.99 -9.18 9.63
C PRO A 484 -14.84 -8.19 9.40
N ASP A 485 -15.14 -6.88 9.55
CA ASP A 485 -14.21 -5.75 9.34
C ASP A 485 -14.00 -4.92 10.62
N PRO A 486 -13.36 -5.47 11.66
CA PRO A 486 -13.18 -4.76 12.92
C PRO A 486 -12.38 -3.47 12.78
N CYS A 487 -11.47 -3.38 11.82
CA CYS A 487 -10.63 -2.20 11.61
C CYS A 487 -11.41 -0.91 11.42
N ILE A 488 -12.55 -0.94 10.73
CA ILE A 488 -13.35 0.27 10.49
C ILE A 488 -13.93 0.81 11.81
N TRP A 489 -14.41 -0.07 12.68
CA TRP A 489 -14.93 0.29 14.01
C TRP A 489 -13.83 0.82 14.94
N LEU A 490 -12.67 0.14 14.94
CA LEU A 490 -11.50 0.54 15.73
C LEU A 490 -11.01 1.95 15.34
N LEU A 491 -11.02 2.28 14.04
CA LEU A 491 -10.69 3.62 13.54
C LEU A 491 -11.67 4.70 14.01
N LYS A 492 -12.91 4.34 14.37
CA LYS A 492 -13.90 5.25 14.95
C LYS A 492 -13.89 5.24 16.50
N GLY A 493 -12.92 4.55 17.12
CA GLY A 493 -12.79 4.46 18.57
C GLY A 493 -13.75 3.49 19.25
N ILE A 494 -14.43 2.64 18.47
CA ILE A 494 -15.33 1.61 18.99
C ILE A 494 -14.56 0.28 19.09
N ASN A 495 -14.65 -0.39 20.24
CA ASN A 495 -14.07 -1.72 20.38
C ASN A 495 -14.71 -2.68 19.37
N SER A 496 -13.90 -3.48 18.71
CA SER A 496 -14.39 -4.42 17.71
C SER A 496 -13.52 -5.67 17.64
N SER A 497 -14.14 -6.79 17.41
CA SER A 497 -13.50 -8.09 17.25
C SER A 497 -14.01 -8.80 16.02
N GLN A 498 -13.22 -9.74 15.51
CA GLN A 498 -13.57 -10.49 14.31
C GLN A 498 -14.62 -11.56 14.58
N ILE A 499 -15.45 -11.81 13.58
CA ILE A 499 -16.64 -12.67 13.67
C ILE A 499 -16.31 -14.17 13.60
N PHE A 500 -15.14 -14.59 13.12
CA PHE A 500 -14.84 -16.00 12.80
C PHE A 500 -14.86 -16.98 13.98
N THR A 501 -14.82 -16.48 15.21
CA THR A 501 -14.97 -17.29 16.44
C THR A 501 -16.29 -17.05 17.13
N LEU A 502 -17.27 -16.52 16.42
CA LEU A 502 -18.48 -15.94 16.95
C LEU A 502 -19.35 -16.97 17.68
N ASP A 503 -19.53 -18.15 17.09
CA ASP A 503 -20.42 -19.19 17.62
C ASP A 503 -19.93 -19.65 19.00
N GLU A 504 -18.65 -19.99 19.12
CA GLU A 504 -18.04 -20.40 20.37
C GLU A 504 -18.01 -19.28 21.41
N MET A 505 -17.61 -18.06 21.00
CA MET A 505 -17.54 -16.89 21.90
C MET A 505 -18.90 -16.53 22.48
N VAL A 506 -19.92 -16.46 21.63
CA VAL A 506 -21.25 -16.07 22.09
C VAL A 506 -21.85 -17.13 23.00
N HIS A 507 -21.71 -18.41 22.68
CA HIS A 507 -22.26 -19.48 23.48
C HIS A 507 -21.52 -19.72 24.79
N THR A 508 -20.23 -19.41 24.88
CA THR A 508 -19.42 -19.65 26.07
C THR A 508 -19.11 -18.41 26.88
N GLN A 509 -19.08 -17.22 26.29
CA GLN A 509 -18.50 -16.01 26.89
C GLN A 509 -19.42 -14.77 26.82
N MET A 510 -20.70 -14.90 26.43
CA MET A 510 -21.59 -13.75 26.29
C MET A 510 -21.73 -12.93 27.57
N LYS A 511 -21.79 -13.60 28.72
CA LYS A 511 -21.94 -12.93 30.03
C LYS A 511 -20.71 -12.13 30.39
N GLU A 512 -19.53 -12.70 30.14
CA GLU A 512 -18.26 -12.02 30.35
C GLU A 512 -18.11 -10.82 29.39
N LEU A 513 -18.48 -11.00 28.12
CA LEU A 513 -18.52 -9.92 27.17
C LEU A 513 -19.46 -8.79 27.61
N ALA A 514 -20.69 -9.11 27.98
CA ALA A 514 -21.66 -8.12 28.44
C ALA A 514 -21.20 -7.39 29.71
N ASN A 515 -20.52 -8.10 30.65
CA ASN A 515 -19.93 -7.49 31.83
C ASN A 515 -18.75 -6.57 31.50
N GLN A 516 -17.90 -6.99 30.57
CA GLN A 516 -16.73 -6.20 30.13
C GLN A 516 -17.15 -4.98 29.30
N PHE A 517 -18.22 -5.10 28.53
CA PHE A 517 -18.73 -4.07 27.63
C PHE A 517 -20.13 -3.62 28.02
N PRO A 518 -20.27 -2.82 29.11
CA PRO A 518 -21.59 -2.39 29.61
C PRO A 518 -22.35 -1.51 28.62
N GLY A 519 -21.69 -0.94 27.62
CA GLY A 519 -22.31 -0.22 26.52
C GLY A 519 -23.07 -1.11 25.53
N GLY A 520 -22.88 -2.44 25.64
CA GLY A 520 -23.56 -3.46 24.84
C GLY A 520 -22.64 -4.21 23.89
N VAL A 521 -23.09 -5.41 23.52
CA VAL A 521 -22.45 -6.28 22.54
C VAL A 521 -23.29 -6.28 21.27
N TYR A 522 -22.66 -5.96 20.15
CA TYR A 522 -23.33 -5.78 18.88
C TYR A 522 -22.75 -6.69 17.80
N LEU A 523 -23.58 -7.08 16.83
CA LEU A 523 -23.18 -7.78 15.62
C LEU A 523 -23.38 -6.86 14.41
N HIS A 524 -22.33 -6.70 13.61
CA HIS A 524 -22.36 -5.94 12.36
C HIS A 524 -22.57 -6.88 11.18
N TRP A 525 -23.72 -6.72 10.49
CA TRP A 525 -23.99 -7.36 9.20
C TRP A 525 -23.45 -6.49 8.09
N SER A 526 -22.37 -6.92 7.45
CA SER A 526 -21.61 -6.19 6.43
C SER A 526 -21.82 -6.76 5.03
N PHE A 527 -21.12 -6.21 4.06
CA PHE A 527 -20.99 -6.76 2.71
C PHE A 527 -20.58 -8.24 2.71
N TRP A 528 -19.67 -8.65 3.58
CA TRP A 528 -19.15 -10.02 3.64
C TRP A 528 -20.23 -11.07 3.90
N HIS A 529 -21.28 -10.75 4.62
CA HIS A 529 -22.42 -11.65 4.80
C HIS A 529 -23.18 -11.91 3.50
N ASN A 530 -23.06 -11.03 2.51
CA ASN A 530 -23.65 -11.24 1.18
C ASN A 530 -22.71 -12.02 0.25
N ALA A 531 -21.41 -12.00 0.52
CA ALA A 531 -20.40 -12.70 -0.25
C ALA A 531 -20.12 -14.12 0.26
N GLU A 532 -20.28 -14.34 1.60
CA GLU A 532 -19.93 -15.59 2.29
C GLU A 532 -21.17 -16.25 2.92
N PRO A 533 -21.84 -17.17 2.21
CA PRO A 533 -23.10 -17.77 2.67
C PRO A 533 -23.01 -18.49 4.02
N THR A 534 -21.87 -19.10 4.33
CA THR A 534 -21.67 -19.79 5.62
C THR A 534 -21.67 -18.79 6.78
N MET A 535 -20.90 -17.71 6.66
CA MET A 535 -20.86 -16.62 7.65
C MET A 535 -22.25 -16.00 7.84
N ALA A 536 -22.97 -15.78 6.74
CA ALA A 536 -24.32 -15.23 6.79
C ALA A 536 -25.28 -16.18 7.54
N ALA A 537 -25.21 -17.48 7.31
CA ALA A 537 -26.06 -18.45 7.98
C ALA A 537 -25.78 -18.53 9.49
N GLU A 538 -24.49 -18.56 9.87
CA GLU A 538 -24.08 -18.56 11.29
C GLU A 538 -24.52 -17.27 11.99
N SER A 539 -24.29 -16.12 11.38
CA SER A 539 -24.73 -14.84 11.93
C SER A 539 -26.24 -14.72 12.03
N ALA A 540 -27.00 -15.19 11.03
CA ALA A 540 -28.46 -15.20 11.08
C ALA A 540 -29.01 -16.10 12.20
N LYS A 541 -28.42 -17.28 12.38
CA LYS A 541 -28.72 -18.18 13.49
C LYS A 541 -28.50 -17.47 14.82
N LEU A 542 -27.34 -16.85 15.01
CA LEU A 542 -27.01 -16.13 16.23
C LEU A 542 -27.99 -14.99 16.52
N LEU A 543 -28.33 -14.18 15.52
CA LEU A 543 -29.31 -13.10 15.67
C LEU A 543 -30.68 -13.60 16.16
N VAL A 544 -31.09 -14.79 15.73
CA VAL A 544 -32.34 -15.41 16.20
C VAL A 544 -32.20 -15.99 17.60
N GLU A 545 -31.12 -16.70 17.90
CA GLU A 545 -30.86 -17.31 19.21
C GLU A 545 -30.73 -16.28 20.33
N THR A 546 -30.15 -15.12 20.03
CA THR A 546 -29.99 -14.00 20.97
C THR A 546 -31.23 -13.11 21.04
N ASN A 547 -32.28 -13.37 20.26
CA ASN A 547 -33.41 -12.45 20.10
C ASN A 547 -32.94 -11.02 19.82
N ALA A 548 -32.00 -10.87 18.87
CA ALA A 548 -31.24 -9.66 18.64
C ALA A 548 -32.13 -8.44 18.30
N ILE A 549 -31.79 -7.29 18.87
CA ILE A 549 -32.52 -6.05 18.67
C ILE A 549 -31.86 -5.28 17.52
N PRO A 550 -32.57 -5.00 16.40
CA PRO A 550 -32.01 -4.20 15.32
C PRO A 550 -31.84 -2.73 15.77
N ILE A 551 -30.61 -2.21 15.69
CA ILE A 551 -30.30 -0.81 15.99
C ILE A 551 -30.40 0.04 14.71
N ALA A 552 -29.83 -0.45 13.63
CA ALA A 552 -29.86 0.19 12.33
C ALA A 552 -29.88 -0.86 11.21
N ARG A 553 -30.62 -0.57 10.13
CA ARG A 553 -30.65 -1.41 8.93
C ARG A 553 -30.73 -0.49 7.71
N VAL A 554 -29.92 -0.78 6.69
CA VAL A 554 -29.90 -0.02 5.44
C VAL A 554 -29.82 -0.98 4.27
N GLN A 555 -30.63 -0.74 3.24
CA GLN A 555 -30.49 -1.38 1.93
C GLN A 555 -29.52 -0.53 1.11
N CYS A 556 -28.41 -1.13 0.67
CA CYS A 556 -27.43 -0.50 -0.19
C CYS A 556 -27.33 -1.28 -1.49
N GLN A 557 -27.79 -0.68 -2.59
CA GLN A 557 -27.78 -1.30 -3.91
C GLN A 557 -28.19 -2.79 -3.90
N ALA A 558 -27.19 -3.68 -4.03
CA ALA A 558 -27.41 -5.14 -4.13
C ALA A 558 -27.43 -5.88 -2.78
N TYR A 559 -27.09 -5.24 -1.67
CA TYR A 559 -26.96 -5.90 -0.37
C TYR A 559 -27.50 -5.06 0.80
N LYS A 560 -27.66 -5.72 1.96
CA LYS A 560 -28.17 -5.15 3.19
C LYS A 560 -27.05 -4.99 4.21
N LEU A 561 -27.04 -3.86 4.92
CA LEU A 561 -26.20 -3.59 6.06
C LEU A 561 -27.06 -3.53 7.32
N GLY A 562 -26.51 -3.94 8.46
CA GLY A 562 -27.22 -3.88 9.72
C GLY A 562 -26.31 -3.90 10.94
N LEU A 563 -26.79 -3.28 12.00
CA LEU A 563 -26.22 -3.41 13.34
C LEU A 563 -27.29 -3.91 14.29
N PHE A 564 -26.95 -4.95 15.04
CA PHE A 564 -27.88 -5.63 15.94
C PHE A 564 -27.25 -5.76 17.32
N ARG A 565 -28.00 -5.40 18.37
CA ARG A 565 -27.60 -5.68 19.74
C ARG A 565 -27.91 -7.13 20.09
N ILE A 566 -26.93 -7.87 20.59
CA ILE A 566 -27.02 -9.32 20.82
C ILE A 566 -26.94 -9.72 22.30
N ASP A 567 -26.57 -8.83 23.22
CA ASP A 567 -26.56 -9.04 24.68
C ASP A 567 -27.94 -8.81 25.33
N THR A 568 -28.97 -9.38 24.74
CA THR A 568 -30.35 -9.26 25.22
C THR A 568 -30.55 -10.09 26.52
N PRO A 569 -31.57 -9.79 27.33
CA PRO A 569 -31.90 -10.62 28.52
C PRO A 569 -32.08 -12.10 28.16
N GLU A 570 -32.69 -12.38 27.02
CA GLU A 570 -32.89 -13.73 26.52
C GLU A 570 -31.57 -14.41 26.15
N ALA A 571 -30.64 -13.67 25.54
CA ALA A 571 -29.30 -14.18 25.21
C ALA A 571 -28.52 -14.51 26.47
N LEU A 572 -28.57 -13.61 27.49
CA LEU A 572 -27.88 -13.80 28.75
C LEU A 572 -28.48 -14.94 29.60
N ALA A 573 -29.77 -15.25 29.41
CA ALA A 573 -30.44 -16.38 30.06
C ALA A 573 -30.13 -17.72 29.35
N ARG A 574 -29.94 -17.73 28.06
CA ARG A 574 -29.74 -18.94 27.24
C ARG A 574 -28.30 -19.43 27.15
N PHE A 575 -27.42 -18.83 27.85
CA PHE A 575 -26.00 -19.11 27.79
C PHE A 575 -25.69 -20.60 27.98
N GLY A 576 -25.14 -21.27 26.95
CA GLY A 576 -24.65 -22.63 27.08
C GLY A 576 -25.44 -23.68 26.32
N GLY A 577 -26.04 -23.36 25.13
CA GLY A 577 -26.55 -24.53 24.70
C GLY A 577 -27.36 -24.99 23.63
N LYS A 578 -27.13 -24.80 22.39
CA LYS A 578 -27.71 -25.71 21.39
C LYS A 578 -26.71 -25.95 20.26
N GLU A 579 -26.71 -27.18 19.74
CA GLU A 579 -25.96 -27.53 18.53
C GLU A 579 -26.28 -26.56 17.37
N PRO A 580 -25.28 -26.16 16.58
CA PRO A 580 -25.46 -25.25 15.47
C PRO A 580 -26.45 -25.80 14.44
N ALA A 581 -27.32 -24.94 13.91
CA ALA A 581 -28.16 -25.28 12.78
C ALA A 581 -27.27 -25.49 11.52
N PRO A 582 -27.67 -26.34 10.60
CA PRO A 582 -26.93 -26.56 9.37
C PRO A 582 -26.79 -25.24 8.58
N PRO A 583 -25.66 -25.00 7.91
CA PRO A 583 -25.43 -23.76 7.16
C PRO A 583 -26.44 -23.60 6.02
N TYR A 584 -26.87 -22.35 5.81
CA TYR A 584 -27.71 -21.96 4.69
C TYR A 584 -26.82 -21.39 3.57
N HIS A 585 -27.28 -21.59 2.33
CA HIS A 585 -26.62 -21.06 1.13
C HIS A 585 -27.28 -19.80 0.56
N ASP A 586 -28.28 -19.26 1.23
CA ASP A 586 -29.01 -18.07 0.79
C ASP A 586 -28.39 -16.82 1.44
N THR A 587 -28.06 -15.81 0.64
CA THR A 587 -27.45 -14.55 1.07
C THR A 587 -28.48 -13.47 1.45
N ASP A 588 -29.77 -13.75 1.33
CA ASP A 588 -30.82 -12.81 1.73
C ASP A 588 -31.04 -12.87 3.24
N LEU A 589 -30.65 -11.79 3.94
CA LEU A 589 -30.75 -11.68 5.40
C LEU A 589 -32.18 -11.97 5.93
N ASP A 590 -33.21 -11.44 5.28
CA ASP A 590 -34.59 -11.62 5.77
C ASP A 590 -35.03 -13.06 5.64
N LYS A 591 -34.66 -13.75 4.54
CA LYS A 591 -34.94 -15.16 4.37
C LYS A 591 -34.13 -16.02 5.34
N MET A 592 -32.87 -15.69 5.58
CA MET A 592 -32.04 -16.40 6.57
C MET A 592 -32.60 -16.27 7.97
N LEU A 593 -32.98 -15.06 8.39
CA LEU A 593 -33.64 -14.83 9.68
C LEU A 593 -34.97 -15.58 9.80
N ALA A 594 -35.78 -15.61 8.72
CA ALA A 594 -37.03 -16.36 8.70
C ALA A 594 -36.80 -17.86 8.87
N ARG A 595 -35.84 -18.44 8.17
CA ARG A 595 -35.45 -19.85 8.28
C ARG A 595 -34.93 -20.20 9.67
N ALA A 596 -34.04 -19.36 10.22
CA ALA A 596 -33.49 -19.57 11.57
C ALA A 596 -34.60 -19.53 12.63
N ARG A 597 -35.57 -18.61 12.53
CA ARG A 597 -36.76 -18.55 13.42
C ARG A 597 -37.62 -19.80 13.28
N ALA A 598 -37.87 -20.27 12.05
CA ALA A 598 -38.66 -21.48 11.81
C ALA A 598 -38.02 -22.74 12.42
N ALA A 599 -36.68 -22.82 12.40
CA ALA A 599 -35.95 -23.94 13.01
C ALA A 599 -36.01 -23.95 14.55
N GLN A 600 -36.27 -22.82 15.20
CA GLN A 600 -36.43 -22.72 16.67
C GLN A 600 -37.84 -23.04 17.17
N VAL A 601 -38.83 -23.11 16.30
CA VAL A 601 -40.19 -23.50 16.71
C VAL A 601 -40.16 -25.00 17.06
N PRO A 602 -40.46 -25.36 18.31
CA PRO A 602 -40.48 -26.76 18.70
C PRO A 602 -41.46 -27.54 17.81
N ALA A 603 -41.01 -28.68 17.30
CA ALA A 603 -41.86 -29.56 16.52
C ALA A 603 -43.14 -29.83 17.30
N LYS A 604 -44.31 -29.56 16.70
CA LYS A 604 -45.60 -29.93 17.31
C LYS A 604 -45.52 -31.38 17.78
N PRO A 605 -45.87 -31.67 19.05
CA PRO A 605 -45.89 -33.07 19.48
C PRO A 605 -46.75 -33.87 18.53
N ALA A 606 -46.21 -35.01 18.08
CA ALA A 606 -46.94 -35.90 17.19
C ALA A 606 -48.28 -36.27 17.90
N PRO A 607 -49.40 -36.30 17.17
CA PRO A 607 -50.67 -36.67 17.76
C PRO A 607 -50.52 -38.07 18.36
N ALA A 608 -50.85 -38.16 19.67
CA ALA A 608 -50.85 -39.45 20.34
C ALA A 608 -51.73 -40.44 19.58
N LYS A 609 -51.12 -41.60 19.18
CA LYS A 609 -51.84 -42.69 18.55
C LYS A 609 -52.68 -43.42 19.57
#